data_f413fccf0ccab7aa10957f44e3fa3e90
#
_entry.id   f413fccf0ccab7aa10957f44e3fa3e90
#
_cell.length_a   1.000
_cell.length_b   1.000
_cell.length_c   1.000
_cell.angle_alpha   90.00
_cell.angle_beta   90.00
_cell.angle_gamma   90.00
#
_symmetry.space_group_name_H-M   'P 1'
#
loop_
_entity.id
_entity.type
_entity.pdbx_description
1 polymer ?
#
loop_
_entity_poly.entity_id
_entity_poly.type
_entity_poly.pdbx_seq_one_letter_code
_entity_poly.pdbx_strand_id
1 'polypeptide(L)'
;MKSTFTVLLLFFISLLTAQELIDFEDFVIPADSFLNGSETTGGFSNDLLFLPNDYNVEFNSWTGWSLSSKMDTLTAGFTNSFSAITGSGVEGSNNYAVSFSSGENRLRLQGAAAGAQMDGVYLTNNTYAYLSMRDGDAFSKKFGGVTGDDPDFFLLTIKAYTEGELSADSVNFYLADYRFSDNSQDYIVKDWTFVDLSALGSVDSLAFTLTSSDVGQFGMNTPAFFCMDNLEIGQVVSNTNAQPEIPEFSLFPNPTSDYLQLDYDLKQVVQCTIMDMQGRPLRQQLMDQPSERIAVNDLPAGTYLLRLKAGNISTARIFIKR
;
A
#
# COMPACT_ATOMS: atom_id res chain seq x y z
N MET A 1 8.61 24.97 64.00
CA MET A 1 8.94 24.00 62.93
C MET A 1 7.84 24.06 61.88
N LYS A 2 8.10 24.63 60.68
CA LYS A 2 7.16 24.67 59.59
C LYS A 2 7.59 23.54 58.61
N SER A 3 6.75 22.52 58.49
CA SER A 3 6.96 21.43 57.57
C SER A 3 6.45 21.83 56.18
N THR A 4 7.37 21.90 55.22
CA THR A 4 7.05 22.17 53.83
C THR A 4 6.78 20.83 53.13
N PHE A 5 5.56 20.62 52.71
CA PHE A 5 5.15 19.43 51.91
C PHE A 5 5.42 19.74 50.44
N THR A 6 6.41 19.08 49.84
CA THR A 6 6.71 19.18 48.42
C THR A 6 5.84 18.12 47.69
N VAL A 7 4.84 18.57 46.94
CA VAL A 7 4.04 17.70 46.06
C VAL A 7 4.81 17.50 44.77
N LEU A 8 5.27 16.28 44.55
CA LEU A 8 5.89 15.86 43.30
C LEU A 8 4.78 15.47 42.29
N LEU A 9 4.55 16.35 41.30
CA LEU A 9 3.59 16.11 40.23
C LEU A 9 4.27 15.22 39.16
N LEU A 10 3.95 13.92 39.14
CA LEU A 10 4.36 12.98 38.08
C LEU A 10 3.47 13.21 36.84
N PHE A 11 4.03 13.83 35.82
CA PHE A 11 3.41 13.86 34.51
C PHE A 11 3.59 12.47 33.83
N PHE A 12 2.52 11.72 33.70
CA PHE A 12 2.46 10.58 32.79
C PHE A 12 2.28 11.13 31.37
N ILE A 13 3.34 11.12 30.57
CA ILE A 13 3.24 11.32 29.13
C ILE A 13 2.78 9.97 28.57
N SER A 14 1.49 9.82 28.28
CA SER A 14 0.99 8.74 27.42
C SER A 14 1.44 9.06 26.00
N LEU A 15 2.40 8.30 25.48
CA LEU A 15 2.68 8.26 24.05
C LEU A 15 1.42 7.67 23.38
N LEU A 16 0.58 8.52 22.81
CA LEU A 16 -0.40 8.09 21.83
C LEU A 16 0.38 7.67 20.59
N THR A 17 0.56 6.38 20.39
CA THR A 17 0.97 5.83 19.11
C THR A 17 -0.23 5.96 18.19
N ALA A 18 -0.15 6.79 17.17
CA ALA A 18 -1.15 6.85 16.13
C ALA A 18 -1.10 5.53 15.35
N GLN A 19 -2.24 4.87 15.18
CA GLN A 19 -2.42 3.81 14.21
C GLN A 19 -2.28 4.44 12.83
N GLU A 20 -1.48 3.85 11.95
CA GLU A 20 -1.34 4.35 10.58
C GLU A 20 -2.46 3.73 9.73
N LEU A 21 -3.16 4.58 9.00
CA LEU A 21 -4.29 4.23 8.14
C LEU A 21 -3.96 4.56 6.68
N ILE A 22 -4.18 3.61 5.79
CA ILE A 22 -4.10 3.83 4.35
C ILE A 22 -5.52 3.87 3.81
N ASP A 23 -6.03 5.08 3.56
CA ASP A 23 -7.40 5.38 3.14
C ASP A 23 -7.52 5.82 1.67
N PHE A 24 -6.42 5.80 0.91
CA PHE A 24 -6.32 6.19 -0.50
C PHE A 24 -6.68 7.66 -0.82
N GLU A 25 -6.99 8.51 0.16
CA GLU A 25 -7.33 9.91 -0.05
C GLU A 25 -6.12 10.77 -0.50
N ASP A 26 -4.89 10.27 -0.32
CA ASP A 26 -3.66 10.88 -0.84
C ASP A 26 -3.58 10.90 -2.38
N PHE A 27 -4.36 10.04 -3.06
CA PHE A 27 -4.40 10.00 -4.51
C PHE A 27 -5.41 11.00 -5.05
N VAL A 28 -4.97 11.86 -5.98
CA VAL A 28 -5.83 12.85 -6.60
C VAL A 28 -6.65 12.18 -7.71
N ILE A 29 -7.92 11.88 -7.42
CA ILE A 29 -8.87 11.29 -8.35
C ILE A 29 -10.02 12.29 -8.57
N PRO A 30 -10.36 12.65 -9.82
CA PRO A 30 -11.55 13.47 -10.07
C PRO A 30 -12.82 12.78 -9.54
N ALA A 31 -13.81 13.57 -9.10
CA ALA A 31 -15.07 13.02 -8.62
C ALA A 31 -15.74 12.11 -9.66
N ASP A 32 -16.32 11.00 -9.21
CA ASP A 32 -16.98 9.97 -10.04
C ASP A 32 -16.09 9.46 -11.20
N SER A 33 -14.80 9.23 -10.91
CA SER A 33 -13.79 8.83 -11.89
C SER A 33 -12.93 7.67 -11.36
N PHE A 34 -11.91 7.28 -12.13
CA PHE A 34 -10.98 6.21 -11.75
C PHE A 34 -9.61 6.41 -12.42
N LEU A 35 -8.59 5.75 -11.85
CA LEU A 35 -7.26 5.61 -12.42
C LEU A 35 -7.01 4.11 -12.66
N ASN A 36 -6.88 3.71 -13.92
CA ASN A 36 -6.72 2.32 -14.32
C ASN A 36 -5.30 1.96 -14.80
N GLY A 37 -4.34 2.86 -14.60
CA GLY A 37 -2.97 2.68 -15.05
C GLY A 37 -2.64 3.19 -16.44
N SER A 38 -3.62 3.70 -17.21
CA SER A 38 -3.39 4.22 -18.57
C SER A 38 -2.41 5.39 -18.64
N GLU A 39 -2.29 6.16 -17.55
CA GLU A 39 -1.41 7.32 -17.44
C GLU A 39 -0.16 7.05 -16.57
N THR A 40 -0.05 5.83 -16.00
CA THR A 40 1.05 5.44 -15.12
C THR A 40 1.67 4.13 -15.62
N THR A 41 2.95 3.92 -15.36
CA THR A 41 3.61 2.66 -15.68
C THR A 41 3.81 1.82 -14.43
N GLY A 42 3.20 0.64 -14.40
CA GLY A 42 3.47 -0.42 -13.42
C GLY A 42 2.71 -0.32 -12.11
N GLY A 43 1.94 0.74 -11.83
CA GLY A 43 1.10 0.81 -10.64
C GLY A 43 1.01 2.16 -9.95
N PHE A 44 0.40 2.17 -8.76
CA PHE A 44 0.15 3.35 -7.94
C PHE A 44 0.96 3.26 -6.65
N SER A 45 1.55 4.36 -6.20
CA SER A 45 2.44 4.39 -5.04
C SER A 45 2.24 5.64 -4.21
N ASN A 46 2.22 5.48 -2.90
CA ASN A 46 2.42 6.55 -1.92
C ASN A 46 3.58 6.18 -0.97
N ASP A 47 3.75 6.86 0.16
CA ASP A 47 4.85 6.61 1.09
C ASP A 47 4.75 5.25 1.81
N LEU A 48 3.56 4.64 1.89
CA LEU A 48 3.27 3.45 2.68
C LEU A 48 3.02 2.19 1.85
N LEU A 49 2.57 2.33 0.60
CA LEU A 49 2.22 1.17 -0.22
C LEU A 49 2.54 1.36 -1.71
N PHE A 50 2.65 0.22 -2.39
CA PHE A 50 2.65 0.11 -3.84
C PHE A 50 1.59 -0.88 -4.29
N LEU A 51 0.72 -0.44 -5.19
CA LEU A 51 -0.34 -1.22 -5.85
C LEU A 51 0.08 -1.51 -7.28
N PRO A 52 0.53 -2.74 -7.61
CA PRO A 52 0.88 -3.09 -8.97
C PRO A 52 -0.32 -2.99 -9.92
N ASN A 53 -0.07 -2.48 -11.12
CA ASN A 53 -1.04 -2.40 -12.21
C ASN A 53 -0.34 -2.73 -13.52
N ASP A 54 -0.96 -3.56 -14.34
CA ASP A 54 -0.51 -3.88 -15.70
C ASP A 54 -1.59 -3.41 -16.68
N TYR A 55 -1.34 -2.27 -17.33
CA TYR A 55 -2.23 -1.69 -18.32
C TYR A 55 -1.78 -2.03 -19.73
N ASN A 56 -2.67 -2.68 -20.48
CA ASN A 56 -2.45 -3.03 -21.87
C ASN A 56 -3.07 -1.97 -22.80
N VAL A 57 -2.21 -1.19 -23.46
CA VAL A 57 -2.62 -0.09 -24.34
C VAL A 57 -3.36 -0.61 -25.58
N GLU A 58 -2.99 -1.78 -26.11
CA GLU A 58 -3.57 -2.35 -27.33
C GLU A 58 -5.03 -2.76 -27.13
N PHE A 59 -5.33 -3.34 -25.96
CA PHE A 59 -6.68 -3.83 -25.64
C PHE A 59 -7.46 -2.89 -24.74
N ASN A 60 -6.87 -1.78 -24.34
CA ASN A 60 -7.46 -0.84 -23.36
C ASN A 60 -7.99 -1.59 -22.12
N SER A 61 -7.16 -2.50 -21.60
CA SER A 61 -7.48 -3.39 -20.48
C SER A 61 -6.42 -3.32 -19.40
N TRP A 62 -6.76 -3.71 -18.19
CA TRP A 62 -5.85 -3.67 -17.06
C TRP A 62 -6.02 -4.91 -16.18
N THR A 63 -5.00 -5.22 -15.39
CA THR A 63 -5.03 -6.20 -14.30
C THR A 63 -4.24 -5.66 -13.11
N GLY A 64 -4.48 -6.22 -11.93
CA GLY A 64 -3.87 -5.74 -10.71
C GLY A 64 -4.81 -4.79 -9.96
N TRP A 65 -4.37 -3.59 -9.69
CA TRP A 65 -5.10 -2.59 -8.93
C TRP A 65 -5.48 -1.37 -9.77
N SER A 66 -6.62 -0.80 -9.46
CA SER A 66 -7.11 0.50 -9.91
C SER A 66 -7.50 1.32 -8.68
N LEU A 67 -7.49 2.64 -8.79
CA LEU A 67 -8.03 3.54 -7.77
C LEU A 67 -9.30 4.19 -8.31
N SER A 68 -10.30 4.38 -7.47
CA SER A 68 -11.63 4.81 -7.91
C SER A 68 -12.31 5.72 -6.90
N SER A 69 -13.13 6.64 -7.44
CA SER A 69 -14.12 7.43 -6.72
C SER A 69 -15.52 7.28 -7.35
N LYS A 70 -15.76 6.17 -8.09
CA LYS A 70 -17.04 5.90 -8.78
C LYS A 70 -18.15 5.60 -7.78
N MET A 71 -19.34 6.10 -8.06
CA MET A 71 -20.51 6.00 -7.17
C MET A 71 -21.67 5.17 -7.74
N ASP A 72 -21.51 4.53 -8.91
CA ASP A 72 -22.58 3.80 -9.58
C ASP A 72 -22.81 2.41 -8.96
N THR A 73 -23.89 2.26 -8.21
CA THR A 73 -24.30 1.00 -7.57
C THR A 73 -25.38 0.24 -8.34
N LEU A 74 -25.80 0.72 -9.52
CA LEU A 74 -26.99 0.24 -10.23
C LEU A 74 -26.70 -0.36 -11.61
N THR A 75 -25.70 0.15 -12.33
CA THR A 75 -25.38 -0.31 -13.68
C THR A 75 -24.71 -1.69 -13.62
N ALA A 76 -25.34 -2.68 -14.24
CA ALA A 76 -24.79 -4.03 -14.34
C ALA A 76 -23.75 -4.13 -15.47
N GLY A 77 -22.84 -5.10 -15.35
CA GLY A 77 -21.89 -5.47 -16.38
C GLY A 77 -20.55 -4.78 -16.30
N PHE A 78 -19.63 -5.17 -17.20
CA PHE A 78 -18.23 -4.80 -17.18
C PHE A 78 -17.97 -3.29 -17.26
N THR A 79 -18.86 -2.52 -17.87
CA THR A 79 -18.73 -1.03 -17.94
C THR A 79 -18.73 -0.37 -16.57
N ASN A 80 -19.21 -1.06 -15.53
CA ASN A 80 -19.22 -0.61 -14.13
C ASN A 80 -18.24 -1.39 -13.25
N SER A 81 -17.08 -1.76 -13.80
CA SER A 81 -16.04 -2.54 -13.11
C SER A 81 -15.21 -1.73 -12.11
N PHE A 82 -15.39 -0.41 -12.03
CA PHE A 82 -14.65 0.46 -11.12
C PHE A 82 -15.44 0.90 -9.89
N SER A 83 -16.70 0.53 -9.76
CA SER A 83 -17.56 1.01 -8.65
C SER A 83 -17.61 0.00 -7.51
N ALA A 84 -17.48 0.48 -6.27
CA ALA A 84 -17.85 -0.27 -5.09
C ALA A 84 -19.37 -0.33 -4.96
N ILE A 85 -19.92 -1.45 -4.50
CA ILE A 85 -21.38 -1.59 -4.31
C ILE A 85 -21.94 -0.64 -3.25
N THR A 86 -21.10 -0.10 -2.39
CA THR A 86 -21.44 0.90 -1.38
C THR A 86 -21.65 2.30 -1.94
N GLY A 87 -21.14 2.61 -3.14
CA GLY A 87 -21.25 3.92 -3.79
C GLY A 87 -20.29 4.99 -3.24
N SER A 88 -19.41 4.65 -2.31
CA SER A 88 -18.37 5.53 -1.75
C SER A 88 -17.33 4.66 -1.05
N GLY A 89 -16.21 5.25 -0.61
CA GLY A 89 -15.29 4.61 0.33
C GLY A 89 -15.89 4.47 1.74
N VAL A 90 -15.09 3.96 2.66
CA VAL A 90 -15.47 3.74 4.08
C VAL A 90 -15.90 5.06 4.72
N GLU A 91 -16.99 5.02 5.51
CA GLU A 91 -17.55 6.20 6.18
C GLU A 91 -17.88 7.38 5.26
N GLY A 92 -18.01 7.12 3.95
CA GLY A 92 -18.31 8.15 2.95
C GLY A 92 -17.08 8.87 2.41
N SER A 93 -15.87 8.33 2.58
CA SER A 93 -14.66 8.79 1.91
C SER A 93 -14.82 8.74 0.40
N ASN A 94 -13.95 9.45 -0.33
CA ASN A 94 -14.09 9.55 -1.78
C ASN A 94 -13.44 8.37 -2.51
N ASN A 95 -12.24 8.01 -2.09
CA ASN A 95 -11.37 7.11 -2.82
C ASN A 95 -11.38 5.71 -2.21
N TYR A 96 -11.17 4.72 -3.06
CA TYR A 96 -10.95 3.33 -2.66
C TYR A 96 -10.17 2.59 -3.75
N ALA A 97 -9.57 1.45 -3.40
CA ALA A 97 -8.90 0.59 -4.36
C ALA A 97 -9.84 -0.47 -4.91
N VAL A 98 -9.69 -0.78 -6.20
CA VAL A 98 -10.39 -1.85 -6.90
C VAL A 98 -9.38 -2.87 -7.39
N SER A 99 -9.57 -4.13 -7.02
CA SER A 99 -8.76 -5.25 -7.50
C SER A 99 -9.42 -5.94 -8.67
N PHE A 100 -8.62 -6.29 -9.69
CA PHE A 100 -9.01 -7.17 -10.78
C PHE A 100 -7.88 -8.14 -11.11
N SER A 101 -8.08 -9.41 -10.84
CA SER A 101 -7.12 -10.46 -11.21
C SER A 101 -7.78 -11.83 -11.27
N SER A 102 -7.47 -12.61 -12.30
CA SER A 102 -7.86 -14.02 -12.40
C SER A 102 -6.94 -14.97 -11.61
N GLY A 103 -5.96 -14.44 -10.93
CA GLY A 103 -4.99 -15.17 -10.10
C GLY A 103 -4.67 -14.42 -8.81
N GLU A 104 -3.45 -14.57 -8.32
CA GLU A 104 -2.98 -13.79 -7.18
C GLU A 104 -2.81 -12.32 -7.58
N ASN A 105 -3.46 -11.42 -6.84
CA ASN A 105 -3.16 -10.00 -6.88
C ASN A 105 -2.38 -9.61 -5.62
N ARG A 106 -1.40 -8.74 -5.75
CA ARG A 106 -0.51 -8.40 -4.65
C ARG A 106 -0.44 -6.90 -4.44
N LEU A 107 -0.38 -6.48 -3.18
CA LEU A 107 0.10 -5.14 -2.80
C LEU A 107 1.40 -5.28 -2.01
N ARG A 108 2.26 -4.28 -2.08
CA ARG A 108 3.50 -4.24 -1.31
C ARG A 108 3.48 -3.06 -0.37
N LEU A 109 3.79 -3.32 0.90
CA LEU A 109 4.01 -2.29 1.89
C LEU A 109 5.41 -1.68 1.73
N GLN A 110 5.54 -0.40 2.01
CA GLN A 110 6.80 0.32 1.88
C GLN A 110 6.92 1.42 2.95
N GLY A 111 8.09 2.03 3.05
CA GLY A 111 8.34 3.06 4.05
C GLY A 111 8.14 2.55 5.47
N ALA A 112 7.37 3.26 6.26
CA ALA A 112 7.07 2.90 7.65
C ALA A 112 6.15 1.67 7.76
N ALA A 113 5.38 1.34 6.72
CA ALA A 113 4.49 0.19 6.70
C ALA A 113 5.19 -1.14 6.39
N ALA A 114 6.39 -1.13 5.81
CA ALA A 114 7.12 -2.34 5.46
C ALA A 114 7.49 -3.15 6.71
N GLY A 115 7.08 -4.41 6.76
CA GLY A 115 7.30 -5.30 7.90
C GLY A 115 6.43 -4.99 9.12
N ALA A 116 5.45 -4.09 9.00
CA ALA A 116 4.52 -3.80 10.08
C ALA A 116 3.53 -4.94 10.29
N GLN A 117 2.98 -5.03 11.49
CA GLN A 117 1.85 -5.90 11.79
C GLN A 117 0.59 -5.28 11.20
N MET A 118 -0.28 -6.10 10.59
CA MET A 118 -1.58 -5.66 10.09
C MET A 118 -2.63 -5.82 11.16
N ASP A 119 -3.47 -4.79 11.34
CA ASP A 119 -4.66 -4.91 12.19
C ASP A 119 -5.85 -5.41 11.36
N GLY A 120 -6.11 -4.78 10.21
CA GLY A 120 -7.20 -5.20 9.36
C GLY A 120 -7.39 -4.34 8.12
N VAL A 121 -8.45 -4.61 7.40
CA VAL A 121 -8.81 -3.91 6.16
C VAL A 121 -10.32 -3.93 5.96
N TYR A 122 -10.88 -2.89 5.37
CA TYR A 122 -12.27 -2.90 4.94
C TYR A 122 -12.40 -3.43 3.52
N LEU A 123 -13.29 -4.39 3.34
CA LEU A 123 -13.55 -5.06 2.06
C LEU A 123 -15.03 -5.02 1.71
N THR A 124 -15.32 -4.92 0.42
CA THR A 124 -16.68 -5.03 -0.11
C THR A 124 -16.66 -5.57 -1.54
N ASN A 125 -17.83 -5.93 -2.04
CA ASN A 125 -17.96 -6.30 -3.45
C ASN A 125 -17.84 -5.08 -4.36
N ASN A 126 -17.23 -5.33 -5.52
CA ASN A 126 -17.38 -4.47 -6.68
C ASN A 126 -18.83 -4.57 -7.21
N THR A 127 -19.39 -3.46 -7.72
CA THR A 127 -20.79 -3.43 -8.19
C THR A 127 -21.06 -4.44 -9.32
N TYR A 128 -20.14 -4.59 -10.27
CA TYR A 128 -20.31 -5.58 -11.33
C TYR A 128 -20.38 -7.00 -10.76
N ALA A 129 -19.45 -7.39 -9.90
CA ALA A 129 -19.44 -8.73 -9.28
C ALA A 129 -20.70 -8.95 -8.42
N TYR A 130 -21.10 -7.97 -7.61
CA TYR A 130 -22.30 -8.04 -6.78
C TYR A 130 -23.56 -8.29 -7.60
N LEU A 131 -23.78 -7.49 -8.67
CA LEU A 131 -24.96 -7.59 -9.50
C LEU A 131 -24.98 -8.90 -10.31
N SER A 132 -23.81 -9.37 -10.78
CA SER A 132 -23.68 -10.67 -11.47
C SER A 132 -24.05 -11.83 -10.54
N MET A 133 -23.58 -11.85 -9.29
CA MET A 133 -23.98 -12.88 -8.32
C MET A 133 -25.45 -12.81 -7.94
N ARG A 134 -26.00 -11.60 -7.77
CA ARG A 134 -27.39 -11.41 -7.36
C ARG A 134 -28.41 -11.78 -8.44
N ASP A 135 -28.14 -11.38 -9.68
CA ASP A 135 -29.13 -11.43 -10.79
C ASP A 135 -28.77 -12.46 -11.86
N GLY A 136 -27.50 -12.85 -11.94
CA GLY A 136 -26.92 -13.56 -13.09
C GLY A 136 -26.70 -12.65 -14.29
N ASP A 137 -25.85 -13.07 -15.21
CA ASP A 137 -25.64 -12.39 -16.49
C ASP A 137 -25.30 -13.41 -17.62
N ALA A 138 -24.76 -12.94 -18.76
CA ALA A 138 -24.44 -13.81 -19.89
C ALA A 138 -23.30 -14.83 -19.58
N PHE A 139 -22.50 -14.58 -18.55
CA PHE A 139 -21.34 -15.40 -18.21
C PHE A 139 -21.48 -16.05 -16.84
N SER A 140 -22.04 -15.32 -15.88
CA SER A 140 -22.16 -15.72 -14.48
C SER A 140 -23.56 -16.19 -14.16
N LYS A 141 -23.68 -17.28 -13.40
CA LYS A 141 -24.98 -17.69 -12.87
C LYS A 141 -25.42 -16.82 -11.71
N LYS A 142 -26.74 -16.76 -11.48
CA LYS A 142 -27.28 -16.21 -10.24
C LYS A 142 -26.96 -17.16 -9.09
N PHE A 143 -26.41 -16.64 -7.98
CA PHE A 143 -26.14 -17.42 -6.77
C PHE A 143 -27.45 -17.88 -6.10
N GLY A 144 -27.41 -19.06 -5.51
CA GLY A 144 -28.59 -19.76 -5.01
C GLY A 144 -29.45 -20.38 -6.11
N GLY A 145 -29.13 -20.15 -7.39
CA GLY A 145 -29.89 -20.69 -8.51
C GLY A 145 -31.31 -20.18 -8.60
N VAL A 146 -32.22 -21.00 -9.19
CA VAL A 146 -33.64 -20.62 -9.37
C VAL A 146 -34.45 -20.72 -8.08
N THR A 147 -34.11 -21.71 -7.24
CA THR A 147 -34.84 -21.99 -5.98
C THR A 147 -34.27 -21.27 -4.77
N GLY A 148 -33.04 -20.79 -4.85
CA GLY A 148 -32.29 -20.23 -3.73
C GLY A 148 -31.42 -21.26 -2.98
N ASP A 149 -31.43 -22.55 -3.42
CA ASP A 149 -30.82 -23.64 -2.65
C ASP A 149 -29.44 -24.09 -3.19
N ASP A 150 -28.97 -23.51 -4.30
CA ASP A 150 -27.63 -23.85 -4.84
C ASP A 150 -26.54 -23.35 -3.89
N PRO A 151 -25.61 -24.22 -3.43
CA PRO A 151 -24.61 -23.85 -2.43
C PRO A 151 -23.46 -23.05 -3.04
N ASP A 152 -23.70 -21.80 -3.36
CA ASP A 152 -22.74 -20.92 -3.99
C ASP A 152 -21.88 -20.17 -3.00
N PHE A 153 -20.67 -19.81 -3.45
CA PHE A 153 -19.78 -18.93 -2.67
C PHE A 153 -18.87 -18.10 -3.57
N PHE A 154 -18.45 -16.95 -3.03
CA PHE A 154 -17.38 -16.13 -3.57
C PHE A 154 -16.42 -15.77 -2.44
N LEU A 155 -15.22 -16.35 -2.48
CA LEU A 155 -14.23 -16.33 -1.41
C LEU A 155 -13.02 -15.51 -1.81
N LEU A 156 -12.63 -14.57 -0.97
CA LEU A 156 -11.35 -13.90 -0.99
C LEU A 156 -10.43 -14.53 0.07
N THR A 157 -9.29 -15.07 -0.36
CA THR A 157 -8.22 -15.56 0.51
C THR A 157 -7.10 -14.53 0.53
N ILE A 158 -6.70 -14.11 1.73
CA ILE A 158 -5.64 -13.13 1.97
C ILE A 158 -4.47 -13.83 2.66
N LYS A 159 -3.27 -13.66 2.13
CA LYS A 159 -2.02 -14.17 2.68
C LYS A 159 -0.98 -13.07 2.79
N ALA A 160 0.01 -13.30 3.63
CA ALA A 160 1.15 -12.42 3.78
C ALA A 160 2.41 -12.97 3.08
N TYR A 161 3.26 -12.07 2.60
CA TYR A 161 4.66 -12.34 2.32
C TYR A 161 5.51 -11.60 3.36
N THR A 162 6.47 -12.32 3.93
CA THR A 162 7.47 -11.78 4.86
C THR A 162 8.84 -12.25 4.41
N GLU A 163 9.79 -11.33 4.23
CA GLU A 163 11.13 -11.63 3.70
C GLU A 163 11.13 -12.41 2.37
N GLY A 164 10.09 -12.18 1.56
CA GLY A 164 9.90 -12.85 0.26
C GLY A 164 9.26 -14.23 0.31
N GLU A 165 9.00 -14.79 1.49
CA GLU A 165 8.35 -16.09 1.68
C GLU A 165 6.85 -15.91 1.94
N LEU A 166 6.04 -16.77 1.29
CA LEU A 166 4.58 -16.79 1.47
C LEU A 166 4.23 -17.47 2.80
N SER A 167 3.44 -16.79 3.63
CA SER A 167 2.93 -17.36 4.88
C SER A 167 2.09 -18.62 4.64
N ALA A 168 2.20 -19.58 5.58
CA ALA A 168 1.28 -20.72 5.65
C ALA A 168 -0.13 -20.28 6.11
N ASP A 169 -0.19 -19.25 6.95
CA ASP A 169 -1.43 -18.70 7.47
C ASP A 169 -2.18 -17.89 6.41
N SER A 170 -3.50 -17.87 6.52
CA SER A 170 -4.38 -17.12 5.62
C SER A 170 -5.62 -16.64 6.36
N VAL A 171 -6.14 -15.50 5.91
CA VAL A 171 -7.45 -15.00 6.30
C VAL A 171 -8.42 -15.22 5.14
N ASN A 172 -9.56 -15.84 5.43
CA ASN A 172 -10.60 -16.11 4.45
C ASN A 172 -11.80 -15.19 4.70
N PHE A 173 -12.24 -14.49 3.67
CA PHE A 173 -13.40 -13.61 3.71
C PHE A 173 -14.37 -13.96 2.58
N TYR A 174 -15.60 -14.38 2.94
CA TYR A 174 -16.63 -14.67 1.94
C TYR A 174 -17.34 -13.39 1.53
N LEU A 175 -17.09 -12.96 0.29
CA LEU A 175 -17.80 -11.85 -0.37
C LEU A 175 -19.25 -12.24 -0.71
N ALA A 176 -19.53 -13.53 -0.85
CA ALA A 176 -20.87 -14.12 -0.86
C ALA A 176 -20.82 -15.54 -0.33
N ASP A 177 -21.83 -15.95 0.44
CA ASP A 177 -21.98 -17.33 0.95
C ASP A 177 -23.45 -17.76 0.97
N TYR A 178 -23.76 -18.81 0.17
CA TYR A 178 -25.07 -19.43 -0.01
C TYR A 178 -25.04 -20.91 0.38
N ARG A 179 -24.15 -21.29 1.28
CA ARG A 179 -23.96 -22.70 1.71
C ARG A 179 -24.64 -23.00 3.03
N PHE A 180 -25.42 -22.09 3.56
CA PHE A 180 -26.13 -22.31 4.81
C PHE A 180 -27.32 -23.27 4.60
N SER A 181 -27.62 -24.10 5.60
CA SER A 181 -28.81 -24.95 5.57
C SER A 181 -30.12 -24.16 5.71
N ASP A 182 -30.05 -22.97 6.22
CA ASP A 182 -31.12 -22.00 6.33
C ASP A 182 -30.81 -20.84 5.36
N ASN A 183 -31.49 -20.81 4.22
CA ASN A 183 -31.26 -19.82 3.16
C ASN A 183 -31.48 -18.37 3.61
N SER A 184 -32.13 -18.15 4.75
CA SER A 184 -32.25 -16.81 5.35
C SER A 184 -30.92 -16.24 5.86
N GLN A 185 -29.89 -17.09 5.98
CA GLN A 185 -28.52 -16.72 6.36
C GLN A 185 -27.62 -16.46 5.14
N ASP A 186 -28.09 -16.79 3.95
CA ASP A 186 -27.35 -16.55 2.71
C ASP A 186 -27.16 -15.06 2.47
N TYR A 187 -25.99 -14.68 1.99
CA TYR A 187 -25.67 -13.27 1.78
C TYR A 187 -24.72 -13.02 0.61
N ILE A 188 -24.79 -11.82 0.09
CA ILE A 188 -23.77 -11.18 -0.71
C ILE A 188 -23.39 -9.87 0.02
N VAL A 189 -22.12 -9.70 0.34
CA VAL A 189 -21.63 -8.50 1.04
C VAL A 189 -21.93 -7.26 0.20
N LYS A 190 -22.56 -6.25 0.80
CA LYS A 190 -22.93 -4.98 0.16
C LYS A 190 -22.49 -3.74 0.93
N ASP A 191 -21.95 -3.95 2.13
CA ASP A 191 -21.45 -2.89 2.98
C ASP A 191 -19.93 -3.05 3.15
N TRP A 192 -19.22 -1.99 3.49
CA TRP A 192 -17.83 -2.11 3.89
C TRP A 192 -17.74 -2.96 5.17
N THR A 193 -16.99 -4.04 5.11
CA THR A 193 -16.85 -5.01 6.21
C THR A 193 -15.39 -5.05 6.64
N PHE A 194 -15.15 -4.82 7.92
CA PHE A 194 -13.82 -4.95 8.51
C PHE A 194 -13.40 -6.42 8.57
N VAL A 195 -12.20 -6.71 8.11
CA VAL A 195 -11.59 -8.04 8.12
C VAL A 195 -10.30 -7.96 8.92
N ASP A 196 -10.26 -8.65 10.06
CA ASP A 196 -9.10 -8.74 10.94
C ASP A 196 -7.96 -9.50 10.23
N LEU A 197 -6.81 -8.87 10.09
CA LEU A 197 -5.60 -9.43 9.50
C LEU A 197 -4.50 -9.71 10.53
N SER A 198 -4.74 -9.52 11.81
CA SER A 198 -3.76 -9.65 12.88
C SER A 198 -3.09 -11.03 12.93
N ALA A 199 -3.79 -12.08 12.48
CA ALA A 199 -3.26 -13.44 12.38
C ALA A 199 -2.12 -13.59 11.35
N LEU A 200 -1.97 -12.65 10.41
CA LEU A 200 -0.91 -12.68 9.39
C LEU A 200 0.44 -12.18 9.92
N GLY A 201 0.46 -11.54 11.08
CA GLY A 201 1.69 -11.04 11.72
C GLY A 201 2.33 -9.87 10.96
N SER A 202 3.66 -9.85 10.91
CA SER A 202 4.43 -8.83 10.19
C SER A 202 4.45 -9.10 8.69
N VAL A 203 4.21 -8.07 7.88
CA VAL A 203 3.89 -8.20 6.45
C VAL A 203 4.72 -7.25 5.59
N ASP A 204 5.37 -7.78 4.55
CA ASP A 204 5.99 -6.98 3.49
C ASP A 204 5.03 -6.77 2.30
N SER A 205 4.19 -7.77 2.04
CA SER A 205 3.20 -7.74 0.97
C SER A 205 1.99 -8.57 1.35
N LEU A 206 0.79 -8.11 0.96
CA LEU A 206 -0.43 -8.89 1.02
C LEU A 206 -0.74 -9.47 -0.36
N ALA A 207 -1.13 -10.73 -0.39
CA ALA A 207 -1.58 -11.46 -1.58
C ALA A 207 -3.05 -11.79 -1.45
N PHE A 208 -3.82 -11.50 -2.50
CA PHE A 208 -5.26 -11.66 -2.58
C PHE A 208 -5.60 -12.63 -3.71
N THR A 209 -6.39 -13.66 -3.40
CA THR A 209 -6.84 -14.65 -4.39
C THR A 209 -8.34 -14.85 -4.29
N LEU A 210 -9.05 -14.70 -5.39
CA LEU A 210 -10.49 -14.96 -5.50
C LEU A 210 -10.78 -16.36 -5.99
N THR A 211 -11.76 -17.01 -5.38
CA THR A 211 -12.34 -18.28 -5.84
C THR A 211 -13.86 -18.23 -5.75
N SER A 212 -14.53 -18.93 -6.66
CA SER A 212 -15.99 -19.01 -6.70
C SER A 212 -16.46 -20.42 -7.00
N SER A 213 -17.67 -20.75 -6.57
CA SER A 213 -18.39 -21.96 -6.98
C SER A 213 -18.81 -21.91 -8.46
N ASP A 214 -18.99 -20.72 -9.03
CA ASP A 214 -19.35 -20.53 -10.43
C ASP A 214 -18.10 -20.56 -11.31
N VAL A 215 -17.81 -21.75 -11.84
CA VAL A 215 -16.65 -22.01 -12.69
C VAL A 215 -17.09 -22.65 -13.99
N GLY A 216 -16.43 -22.29 -15.09
CA GLY A 216 -16.67 -22.78 -16.43
C GLY A 216 -15.42 -23.34 -17.09
N GLN A 217 -15.49 -23.56 -18.40
CA GLN A 217 -14.37 -24.07 -19.18
C GLN A 217 -13.14 -23.18 -19.16
N PHE A 218 -13.32 -21.88 -18.95
CA PHE A 218 -12.25 -20.88 -18.97
C PHE A 218 -11.84 -20.39 -17.56
N GLY A 219 -12.31 -21.05 -16.51
CA GLY A 219 -12.06 -20.70 -15.12
C GLY A 219 -13.30 -20.12 -14.43
N MET A 220 -13.08 -19.21 -13.50
CA MET A 220 -14.15 -18.57 -12.73
C MET A 220 -15.01 -17.66 -13.62
N ASN A 221 -16.33 -17.86 -13.59
CA ASN A 221 -17.29 -17.02 -14.31
C ASN A 221 -17.71 -15.79 -13.52
N THR A 222 -17.75 -15.90 -12.19
CA THR A 222 -17.97 -14.74 -11.31
C THR A 222 -16.90 -13.67 -11.60
N PRO A 223 -17.30 -12.40 -11.85
CA PRO A 223 -16.33 -11.34 -12.13
C PRO A 223 -15.28 -11.21 -11.04
N ALA A 224 -14.01 -11.30 -11.41
CA ALA A 224 -12.88 -11.39 -10.48
C ALA A 224 -12.49 -10.02 -9.89
N PHE A 225 -13.46 -9.33 -9.28
CA PHE A 225 -13.31 -8.00 -8.71
C PHE A 225 -13.72 -7.97 -7.23
N PHE A 226 -13.00 -7.17 -6.45
CA PHE A 226 -13.42 -6.70 -5.12
C PHE A 226 -12.91 -5.29 -4.88
N CYS A 227 -13.44 -4.62 -3.86
CA CYS A 227 -12.98 -3.30 -3.44
C CYS A 227 -12.39 -3.34 -2.05
N MET A 228 -11.38 -2.51 -1.82
CA MET A 228 -10.61 -2.40 -0.59
C MET A 228 -10.47 -0.94 -0.20
N ASP A 229 -10.60 -0.66 1.09
CA ASP A 229 -10.38 0.66 1.67
C ASP A 229 -9.88 0.53 3.11
N ASN A 230 -9.35 1.60 3.69
CA ASN A 230 -8.92 1.67 5.08
C ASN A 230 -8.11 0.44 5.51
N LEU A 231 -6.91 0.28 4.92
CA LEU A 231 -5.95 -0.72 5.40
C LEU A 231 -5.30 -0.18 6.68
N GLU A 232 -5.61 -0.85 7.80
CA GLU A 232 -5.15 -0.48 9.12
C GLU A 232 -3.84 -1.18 9.46
N ILE A 233 -2.81 -0.39 9.69
CA ILE A 233 -1.50 -0.87 10.07
C ILE A 233 -1.41 -0.80 11.58
N GLY A 234 -1.18 -1.94 12.22
CA GLY A 234 -0.93 -2.05 13.64
C GLY A 234 0.31 -1.26 14.05
N GLN A 235 0.50 -1.12 15.32
CA GLN A 235 1.67 -0.41 15.82
C GLN A 235 2.93 -0.94 15.15
N VAL A 236 3.62 -0.08 14.40
CA VAL A 236 5.01 -0.33 14.06
C VAL A 236 5.73 -0.42 15.40
N VAL A 237 5.89 -1.63 15.92
CA VAL A 237 6.83 -1.85 17.00
C VAL A 237 8.17 -1.58 16.34
N SER A 238 8.60 -0.32 16.37
CA SER A 238 9.96 0.03 16.05
C SER A 238 10.81 -0.82 16.96
N ASN A 239 11.23 -1.96 16.43
CA ASN A 239 12.26 -2.75 17.07
C ASN A 239 13.48 -1.84 17.02
N THR A 240 13.68 -1.06 18.10
CA THR A 240 14.79 -0.12 18.28
C THR A 240 16.17 -0.81 18.19
N ASN A 241 16.19 -2.10 17.86
CA ASN A 241 17.38 -2.89 17.58
C ASN A 241 17.67 -3.15 16.10
N ALA A 242 16.76 -2.79 15.19
CA ALA A 242 17.05 -2.69 13.76
C ALA A 242 16.81 -1.25 13.31
N GLN A 243 17.52 -0.31 13.92
CA GLN A 243 17.81 0.95 13.25
C GLN A 243 18.45 0.52 11.91
N PRO A 244 17.87 0.86 10.73
CA PRO A 244 18.64 0.70 9.50
C PRO A 244 19.95 1.41 9.79
N GLU A 245 21.06 0.68 9.76
CA GLU A 245 22.36 1.29 9.97
C GLU A 245 22.44 2.40 8.96
N ILE A 246 22.25 3.64 9.44
CA ILE A 246 22.44 4.83 8.61
C ILE A 246 23.89 4.70 8.21
N PRO A 247 24.21 4.46 6.92
CA PRO A 247 25.58 4.19 6.55
C PRO A 247 26.40 5.36 7.03
N GLU A 248 27.26 5.13 8.00
CA GLU A 248 28.19 6.16 8.42
C GLU A 248 29.05 6.47 7.23
N PHE A 249 29.06 7.72 6.83
CA PHE A 249 30.00 8.20 5.85
C PHE A 249 30.82 9.36 6.43
N SER A 250 32.06 9.41 6.05
CA SER A 250 32.97 10.45 6.43
C SER A 250 33.21 11.43 5.26
N LEU A 251 33.27 12.70 5.59
CA LEU A 251 33.57 13.80 4.66
C LEU A 251 34.80 14.54 5.17
N PHE A 252 35.85 14.57 4.34
CA PHE A 252 37.05 15.34 4.67
C PHE A 252 37.76 15.83 3.39
N PRO A 253 38.53 16.94 3.47
CA PRO A 253 38.57 17.85 4.60
C PRO A 253 37.27 18.65 4.74
N ASN A 254 36.88 18.99 5.96
CA ASN A 254 35.79 19.93 6.23
C ASN A 254 36.26 20.92 7.32
N PRO A 255 36.50 22.19 7.01
CA PRO A 255 36.24 22.90 5.74
C PRO A 255 37.14 22.49 4.56
N THR A 256 36.61 22.69 3.34
CA THR A 256 37.29 22.35 2.08
C THR A 256 37.43 23.57 1.15
N SER A 257 38.42 23.53 0.21
CA SER A 257 38.58 24.52 -0.86
C SER A 257 38.30 23.94 -2.24
N ASP A 258 38.78 22.73 -2.54
CA ASP A 258 38.77 22.22 -3.91
C ASP A 258 37.98 20.93 -4.08
N TYR A 259 38.07 20.03 -3.08
CA TYR A 259 37.41 18.72 -3.15
C TYR A 259 37.04 18.21 -1.76
N LEU A 260 36.04 17.35 -1.71
CA LEU A 260 35.70 16.50 -0.59
C LEU A 260 36.08 15.06 -0.91
N GLN A 261 36.69 14.38 0.01
CA GLN A 261 36.80 12.92 0.02
C GLN A 261 35.57 12.39 0.76
N LEU A 262 34.86 11.50 0.11
CA LEU A 262 33.74 10.79 0.68
C LEU A 262 34.13 9.31 0.86
N ASP A 263 34.08 8.81 2.05
CA ASP A 263 34.24 7.38 2.37
C ASP A 263 32.94 6.84 2.98
N TYR A 264 32.42 5.74 2.43
CA TYR A 264 31.16 5.12 2.88
C TYR A 264 31.24 3.58 2.71
N ASP A 265 30.57 2.86 3.61
CA ASP A 265 30.52 1.39 3.58
C ASP A 265 29.19 0.89 3.00
N LEU A 266 28.95 1.15 1.71
CA LEU A 266 27.79 0.63 0.99
C LEU A 266 28.26 -0.16 -0.23
N LYS A 267 27.77 -1.37 -0.38
CA LYS A 267 28.08 -2.27 -1.51
C LYS A 267 27.17 -2.05 -2.73
N GLN A 268 26.58 -0.88 -2.85
CA GLN A 268 25.63 -0.54 -3.93
C GLN A 268 25.87 0.87 -4.44
N VAL A 269 25.36 1.15 -5.64
CA VAL A 269 25.44 2.49 -6.24
C VAL A 269 24.66 3.48 -5.37
N VAL A 270 25.29 4.61 -5.07
CA VAL A 270 24.76 5.67 -4.22
C VAL A 270 24.57 6.94 -5.02
N GLN A 271 23.42 7.57 -4.88
CA GLN A 271 23.20 8.91 -5.40
C GLN A 271 23.71 9.95 -4.39
N CYS A 272 24.72 10.69 -4.79
CA CYS A 272 25.24 11.84 -4.03
C CYS A 272 24.63 13.13 -4.56
N THR A 273 24.07 13.94 -3.66
CA THR A 273 23.48 15.25 -4.00
C THR A 273 24.05 16.33 -3.09
N ILE A 274 24.65 17.36 -3.69
CA ILE A 274 25.02 18.60 -2.99
C ILE A 274 23.89 19.61 -3.10
N MET A 275 23.50 20.20 -1.97
CA MET A 275 22.41 21.15 -1.85
C MET A 275 22.85 22.40 -1.10
N ASP A 276 22.18 23.51 -1.34
CA ASP A 276 22.29 24.69 -0.47
C ASP A 276 21.51 24.49 0.82
N MET A 277 21.62 25.44 1.75
CA MET A 277 20.92 25.38 3.05
C MET A 277 19.40 25.57 2.95
N GLN A 278 18.86 25.87 1.77
CA GLN A 278 17.43 25.88 1.46
C GLN A 278 16.95 24.56 0.86
N GLY A 279 17.84 23.55 0.74
CA GLY A 279 17.53 22.24 0.20
C GLY A 279 17.46 22.17 -1.33
N ARG A 280 17.85 23.24 -2.06
CA ARG A 280 17.87 23.21 -3.52
C ARG A 280 19.10 22.42 -4.01
N PRO A 281 18.91 21.41 -4.88
CA PRO A 281 20.02 20.64 -5.42
C PRO A 281 20.88 21.50 -6.36
N LEU A 282 22.18 21.49 -6.12
CA LEU A 282 23.17 22.19 -6.92
C LEU A 282 23.93 21.21 -7.85
N ARG A 283 24.15 19.99 -7.38
CA ARG A 283 24.82 18.94 -8.13
C ARG A 283 24.33 17.57 -7.71
N GLN A 284 24.26 16.63 -8.67
CA GLN A 284 23.98 15.22 -8.43
C GLN A 284 24.96 14.37 -9.22
N GLN A 285 25.44 13.29 -8.60
CA GLN A 285 26.24 12.26 -9.25
C GLN A 285 25.97 10.88 -8.66
N LEU A 286 26.15 9.85 -9.46
CA LEU A 286 26.14 8.47 -8.98
C LEU A 286 27.57 8.08 -8.59
N MET A 287 27.68 7.37 -7.48
CA MET A 287 28.93 6.88 -6.93
C MET A 287 28.86 5.37 -6.81
N ASP A 288 29.87 4.67 -7.31
CA ASP A 288 29.93 3.21 -7.34
C ASP A 288 31.17 2.65 -6.60
N GLN A 289 32.00 3.54 -6.06
CA GLN A 289 33.18 3.18 -5.29
C GLN A 289 33.05 3.60 -3.83
N PRO A 290 33.50 2.79 -2.87
CA PRO A 290 33.42 3.09 -1.43
C PRO A 290 34.15 4.37 -1.00
N SER A 291 35.04 4.89 -1.83
CA SER A 291 35.83 6.09 -1.57
C SER A 291 35.98 6.89 -2.85
N GLU A 292 35.39 8.07 -2.91
CA GLU A 292 35.43 8.94 -4.08
C GLU A 292 35.71 10.40 -3.73
N ARG A 293 36.31 11.12 -4.68
CA ARG A 293 36.52 12.56 -4.59
C ARG A 293 35.45 13.31 -5.33
N ILE A 294 34.87 14.29 -4.64
CA ILE A 294 33.89 15.20 -5.19
C ILE A 294 34.53 16.59 -5.32
N ALA A 295 34.68 17.07 -6.57
CA ALA A 295 35.18 18.41 -6.79
C ALA A 295 34.13 19.43 -6.36
N VAL A 296 34.53 20.46 -5.62
CA VAL A 296 33.67 21.57 -5.13
C VAL A 296 34.29 22.93 -5.37
N ASN A 297 35.35 23.00 -6.21
CA ASN A 297 36.10 24.24 -6.52
C ASN A 297 35.26 25.30 -7.24
N ASP A 298 34.17 24.90 -7.91
CA ASP A 298 33.24 25.77 -8.62
C ASP A 298 32.10 26.30 -7.71
N LEU A 299 31.97 25.80 -6.48
CA LEU A 299 30.98 26.30 -5.53
C LEU A 299 31.50 27.58 -4.85
N PRO A 300 30.65 28.59 -4.68
CA PRO A 300 30.98 29.76 -3.85
C PRO A 300 31.33 29.38 -2.40
N ALA A 301 32.10 30.23 -1.72
CA ALA A 301 32.32 30.03 -0.28
C ALA A 301 30.99 30.06 0.48
N GLY A 302 30.75 29.06 1.34
CA GLY A 302 29.48 28.91 2.03
C GLY A 302 29.31 27.58 2.72
N THR A 303 28.13 27.38 3.32
CA THR A 303 27.72 26.15 3.96
C THR A 303 26.79 25.37 3.06
N TYR A 304 27.02 24.07 2.92
CA TYR A 304 26.30 23.17 2.03
C TYR A 304 25.91 21.89 2.73
N LEU A 305 24.89 21.22 2.21
CA LEU A 305 24.47 19.91 2.63
C LEU A 305 24.82 18.87 1.56
N LEU A 306 25.52 17.81 1.93
CA LEU A 306 25.76 16.65 1.08
C LEU A 306 24.86 15.51 1.56
N ARG A 307 23.97 15.04 0.66
CA ARG A 307 23.07 13.92 0.89
C ARG A 307 23.49 12.71 0.06
N LEU A 308 23.59 11.56 0.72
CA LEU A 308 23.69 10.25 0.07
C LEU A 308 22.34 9.56 0.11
N LYS A 309 21.94 8.96 -1.01
CA LYS A 309 20.73 8.15 -1.13
C LYS A 309 21.07 6.83 -1.82
N ALA A 310 20.66 5.73 -1.19
CA ALA A 310 20.80 4.36 -1.70
C ALA A 310 19.47 3.63 -1.47
N GLY A 311 18.70 3.43 -2.55
CA GLY A 311 17.33 2.92 -2.42
C GLY A 311 16.48 3.84 -1.53
N ASN A 312 15.91 3.29 -0.46
CA ASN A 312 15.10 4.03 0.52
C ASN A 312 15.92 4.65 1.67
N ILE A 313 17.22 4.39 1.73
CA ILE A 313 18.10 4.93 2.78
C ILE A 313 18.67 6.28 2.33
N SER A 314 18.56 7.28 3.19
CA SER A 314 19.13 8.61 2.92
C SER A 314 19.79 9.18 4.18
N THR A 315 21.00 9.68 4.03
CA THR A 315 21.74 10.35 5.11
C THR A 315 22.37 11.64 4.59
N ALA A 316 22.61 12.63 5.44
CA ALA A 316 23.17 13.90 5.03
C ALA A 316 24.18 14.46 6.05
N ARG A 317 25.19 15.18 5.55
CA ARG A 317 26.17 15.89 6.37
C ARG A 317 26.44 17.29 5.84
N ILE A 318 26.71 18.21 6.75
CA ILE A 318 27.06 19.60 6.42
C ILE A 318 28.55 19.67 6.16
N PHE A 319 28.92 20.44 5.12
CA PHE A 319 30.31 20.83 4.89
C PHE A 319 30.41 22.35 4.63
N ILE A 320 31.62 22.90 4.86
CA ILE A 320 31.95 24.32 4.70
C ILE A 320 32.94 24.44 3.53
N LYS A 321 32.56 25.17 2.50
CA LYS A 321 33.43 25.59 1.38
C LYS A 321 34.08 26.93 1.71
N ARG A 322 35.40 26.98 1.61
CA ARG A 322 36.22 28.21 1.77
C ARG A 322 36.53 28.87 0.44
#